data_3066d15d83dcc38260f2eedb60262b6a
#
_entry.id   3066d15d83dcc38260f2eedb60262b6a
#
_cell.length_a   1.000
_cell.length_b   1.000
_cell.length_c   1.000
_cell.angle_alpha   90.00
_cell.angle_beta   90.00
_cell.angle_gamma   90.00
#
_symmetry.space_group_name_H-M   'P 1'
#
loop_
_entity.id
_entity.type
_entity.pdbx_description
1 polymer ?
#
loop_
_entity_poly.entity_id
_entity_poly.type
_entity_poly.pdbx_seq_one_letter_code
_entity_poly.pdbx_strand_id
1 'polypeptide(L)' 'MNYYNEIKEKLIDDEVYSKVKDYSKEKHTLITHYKVGKLLLEAGSAYGEDIIGNYSNKLIVEVDKKYNSRTLRRMRQLY' A
#
# COMPACT_ATOMS: atom_id res chain seq x y z
N MET A 1 -1.97 16.05 5.89
CA MET A 1 -1.54 14.64 5.90
C MET A 1 -1.14 14.21 4.49
N ASN A 2 0.02 13.59 4.32
CA ASN A 2 0.45 13.08 3.02
C ASN A 2 0.19 11.59 2.93
N TYR A 3 -0.95 11.21 2.38
CA TYR A 3 -1.34 9.81 2.26
C TYR A 3 -0.32 8.99 1.48
N TYR A 4 0.23 9.55 0.40
CA TYR A 4 1.17 8.83 -0.42
C TYR A 4 2.43 8.43 0.37
N ASN A 5 3.01 9.38 1.11
CA ASN A 5 4.21 9.09 1.89
C ASN A 5 3.95 8.05 2.97
N GLU A 6 2.81 8.10 3.63
CA GLU A 6 2.47 7.10 4.64
C GLU A 6 2.28 5.71 4.03
N ILE A 7 1.60 5.64 2.88
CA ILE A 7 1.42 4.38 2.15
C ILE A 7 2.79 3.83 1.73
N LYS A 8 3.62 4.67 1.13
CA LYS A 8 4.95 4.29 0.67
C LYS A 8 5.81 3.75 1.81
N GLU A 9 5.83 4.44 2.94
CA GLU A 9 6.61 4.01 4.11
C GLU A 9 6.15 2.65 4.62
N LYS A 10 4.85 2.42 4.70
CA LYS A 10 4.32 1.15 5.16
C LYS A 10 4.68 0.00 4.21
N LEU A 11 4.63 0.25 2.92
CA LEU A 11 4.99 -0.76 1.92
C LEU A 11 6.48 -1.05 1.92
N ILE A 12 7.31 -0.05 2.09
CA ILE A 12 8.76 -0.24 2.21
C ILE A 12 9.08 -1.04 3.47
N ASP A 13 8.47 -0.70 4.60
CA ASP A 13 8.66 -1.43 5.85
C ASP A 13 8.28 -2.91 5.70
N ASP A 14 7.17 -3.19 5.00
CA ASP A 14 6.75 -4.56 4.75
C ASP A 14 7.75 -5.32 3.87
N GLU A 15 8.30 -4.67 2.86
CA GLU A 15 9.32 -5.28 2.00
C GLU A 15 10.56 -5.65 2.81
N VAL A 16 11.01 -4.76 3.69
CA VAL A 16 12.16 -5.01 4.57
C VAL A 16 11.84 -6.14 5.55
N TYR A 17 10.70 -6.08 6.20
CA TYR A 17 10.28 -7.08 7.17
C TYR A 17 10.22 -8.47 6.55
N SER A 18 9.66 -8.57 5.35
CA SER A 18 9.50 -9.84 4.64
C SER A 18 10.84 -10.49 4.30
N LYS A 19 11.91 -9.71 4.17
CA LYS A 19 13.25 -10.23 3.92
C LYS A 19 13.97 -10.68 5.18
N VAL A 20 13.58 -10.15 6.34
CA VAL A 20 14.28 -10.39 7.62
C VAL A 20 13.56 -11.44 8.47
N LYS A 21 12.24 -11.48 8.41
CA LYS A 21 11.40 -12.34 9.26
C LYS A 21 10.59 -13.33 8.42
N ASP A 22 11.06 -14.56 8.35
CA ASP A 22 10.42 -15.57 7.49
C ASP A 22 9.08 -16.06 8.00
N TYR A 23 8.98 -16.37 9.30
CA TYR A 23 7.82 -17.09 9.82
C TYR A 23 6.61 -16.20 10.16
N SER A 24 6.79 -14.90 10.28
CA SER A 24 5.68 -13.99 10.58
C SER A 24 5.39 -12.99 9.47
N LYS A 25 6.02 -13.18 8.30
CA LYS A 25 5.87 -12.22 7.20
C LYS A 25 4.45 -12.12 6.66
N GLU A 26 3.73 -13.24 6.60
CA GLU A 26 2.35 -13.24 6.08
C GLU A 26 1.43 -12.41 6.96
N LYS A 27 1.54 -12.54 8.28
CA LYS A 27 0.75 -11.76 9.21
C LYS A 27 1.09 -10.28 9.11
N HIS A 28 2.37 -9.96 9.02
CA HIS A 28 2.83 -8.57 8.88
C HIS A 28 2.31 -7.96 7.58
N THR A 29 2.42 -8.70 6.47
CA THR A 29 1.94 -8.26 5.17
C THR A 29 0.43 -8.01 5.19
N LEU A 30 -0.34 -8.90 5.81
CA LEU A 30 -1.79 -8.75 5.91
C LEU A 30 -2.16 -7.48 6.69
N ILE A 31 -1.49 -7.24 7.81
CA ILE A 31 -1.71 -6.03 8.61
C ILE A 31 -1.34 -4.78 7.82
N THR A 32 -0.20 -4.82 7.11
CA THR A 32 0.24 -3.70 6.27
C THR A 32 -0.78 -3.40 5.19
N HIS A 33 -1.27 -4.44 4.49
CA HIS A 33 -2.27 -4.27 3.43
C HIS A 33 -3.57 -3.69 3.98
N TYR A 34 -3.98 -4.10 5.17
CA TYR A 34 -5.16 -3.54 5.82
C TYR A 34 -4.99 -2.05 6.10
N LYS A 35 -3.85 -1.66 6.66
CA LYS A 35 -3.54 -0.26 6.97
C LYS A 35 -3.45 0.59 5.71
N VAL A 36 -2.79 0.07 4.68
CA VAL A 36 -2.68 0.76 3.39
C VAL A 36 -4.05 0.89 2.74
N GLY A 37 -4.88 -0.15 2.84
CA GLY A 37 -6.26 -0.12 2.33
C GLY A 37 -7.07 1.00 2.96
N LYS A 38 -6.94 1.18 4.27
CA LYS A 38 -7.61 2.27 4.97
C LYS A 38 -7.14 3.63 4.44
N LEU A 39 -5.84 3.81 4.28
CA LEU A 39 -5.28 5.06 3.77
C LEU A 39 -5.75 5.34 2.33
N LEU A 40 -5.83 4.28 1.50
CA LEU A 40 -6.33 4.42 0.13
C LEU A 40 -7.79 4.83 0.10
N LEU A 41 -8.60 4.28 0.99
CA LEU A 41 -10.00 4.64 1.09
C LEU A 41 -10.14 6.11 1.50
N GLU A 42 -9.37 6.56 2.48
CA GLU A 42 -9.37 7.94 2.93
C GLU A 42 -8.90 8.90 1.83
N ALA A 43 -7.84 8.53 1.11
CA ALA A 43 -7.31 9.34 0.02
C ALA A 43 -8.31 9.44 -1.13
N GLY A 44 -8.98 8.34 -1.47
CA GLY A 44 -10.01 8.33 -2.50
C GLY A 44 -11.20 9.20 -2.13
N SER A 45 -11.57 9.21 -0.86
CA SER A 45 -12.64 10.07 -0.35
C SER A 45 -12.26 11.56 -0.42
N ALA A 46 -11.00 11.88 -0.16
CA ALA A 46 -10.51 13.26 -0.14
C ALA A 46 -10.21 13.82 -1.53
N TYR A 47 -9.66 12.99 -2.43
CA TYR A 47 -9.11 13.43 -3.72
C TYR A 47 -9.74 12.77 -4.93
N GLY A 48 -10.65 11.81 -4.75
CA GLY A 48 -11.29 11.08 -5.84
C GLY A 48 -10.61 9.76 -6.16
N GLU A 49 -11.31 8.91 -6.91
CA GLU A 49 -10.85 7.55 -7.25
C GLU A 49 -9.57 7.51 -8.08
N ASP A 50 -9.32 8.55 -8.87
CA ASP A 50 -8.12 8.62 -9.73
C ASP A 50 -6.82 8.65 -8.91
N ILE A 51 -6.90 8.97 -7.62
CA ILE A 51 -5.73 9.01 -6.76
C ILE A 51 -5.04 7.65 -6.66
N ILE A 52 -5.81 6.56 -6.74
CA ILE A 52 -5.25 5.20 -6.69
C ILE A 52 -4.33 4.96 -7.88
N GLY A 53 -4.75 5.36 -9.08
CA GLY A 53 -3.92 5.26 -10.27
C GLY A 53 -2.66 6.11 -10.17
N ASN A 54 -2.79 7.32 -9.64
CA ASN A 54 -1.66 8.22 -9.46
C ASN A 54 -0.64 7.64 -8.46
N TYR A 55 -1.11 7.11 -7.35
CA TYR A 55 -0.23 6.48 -6.36
C TYR A 55 0.43 5.23 -6.92
N SER A 56 -0.33 4.41 -7.66
CA SER A 56 0.19 3.22 -8.31
C SER A 56 1.36 3.55 -9.23
N ASN A 57 1.20 4.56 -10.09
CA ASN A 57 2.25 4.96 -11.02
C ASN A 57 3.55 5.33 -10.30
N LYS A 58 3.45 5.97 -9.14
CA LYS A 58 4.62 6.31 -8.33
C LYS A 58 5.19 5.11 -7.59
N LEU A 59 4.34 4.29 -7.01
CA LEU A 59 4.78 3.12 -6.22
C LEU A 59 5.46 2.08 -7.09
N ILE A 60 5.01 1.88 -8.33
CA ILE A 60 5.63 0.96 -9.27
C ILE A 60 7.11 1.33 -9.47
N VAL A 61 7.42 2.61 -9.54
CA VAL A 61 8.78 3.10 -9.76
C VAL A 61 9.58 3.18 -8.46
N GLU A 62 8.95 3.65 -7.38
CA GLU A 62 9.66 4.00 -6.14
C GLU A 62 9.78 2.85 -5.15
N VAL A 63 8.93 1.84 -5.24
CA VAL A 63 8.94 0.71 -4.32
C VAL A 63 9.10 -0.60 -5.07
N ASP A 64 8.07 -1.04 -5.79
CA ASP A 64 8.10 -2.29 -6.53
C ASP A 64 6.97 -2.31 -7.57
N LYS A 65 7.23 -2.92 -8.72
CA LYS A 65 6.27 -3.00 -9.82
C LYS A 65 4.99 -3.76 -9.47
N LYS A 66 4.99 -4.55 -8.42
CA LYS A 66 3.79 -5.29 -7.99
C LYS A 66 2.68 -4.39 -7.43
N TYR A 67 3.01 -3.14 -7.06
CA TYR A 67 2.03 -2.20 -6.51
C TYR A 67 1.27 -1.44 -7.59
N ASN A 68 0.69 -2.18 -8.54
CA ASN A 68 -0.16 -1.62 -9.58
C ASN A 68 -1.56 -1.31 -9.02
N SER A 69 -2.40 -0.64 -9.83
CA SER A 69 -3.75 -0.23 -9.39
C SER A 69 -4.59 -1.39 -8.89
N ARG A 70 -4.48 -2.53 -9.55
CA ARG A 70 -5.24 -3.73 -9.17
C ARG A 70 -4.86 -4.20 -7.76
N THR A 71 -3.56 -4.24 -7.48
CA THR A 71 -3.07 -4.63 -6.17
C THR A 71 -3.54 -3.65 -5.09
N LEU A 72 -3.45 -2.34 -5.36
CA LEU A 72 -3.89 -1.33 -4.41
C LEU A 72 -5.40 -1.42 -4.15
N ARG A 73 -6.20 -1.69 -5.18
CA ARG A 73 -7.64 -1.85 -5.00
C ARG A 73 -7.98 -3.08 -4.17
N ARG A 74 -7.21 -4.16 -4.31
CA ARG A 74 -7.35 -5.34 -3.46
C ARG A 74 -7.07 -5.01 -2.00
N MET A 75 -6.03 -4.23 -1.73
CA MET A 75 -5.72 -3.79 -0.37
C MET A 75 -6.88 -2.98 0.21
N ARG A 76 -7.46 -2.08 -0.59
CA ARG A 76 -8.60 -1.29 -0.16
C ARG A 76 -9.79 -2.16 0.22
N GLN A 77 -10.00 -3.28 -0.48
CA GLN A 77 -11.09 -4.20 -0.21
C GLN A 77 -10.92 -4.94 1.14
N LEU A 78 -9.69 -5.10 1.62
CA LEU A 78 -9.44 -5.72 2.92
C LEU A 78 -9.93 -4.87 4.08
N TYR A 79 -9.94 -3.57 3.90
CA TYR A 79 -10.43 -2.66 4.92
C TYR A 79 -11.95 -2.61 4.94
#